data_369a027d957568fb01829c65693ad30d
#
_entry.id   369a027d957568fb01829c65693ad30d
#
_cell.length_a   1.000
_cell.length_b   1.000
_cell.length_c   1.000
_cell.angle_alpha   90.00
_cell.angle_beta   90.00
_cell.angle_gamma   90.00
#
_symmetry.space_group_name_H-M   'P 1'
#
loop_
_entity.id
_entity.type
_entity.pdbx_description
1 polymer ?
#
loop_
_entity_poly.entity_id
_entity_poly.type
_entity_poly.pdbx_seq_one_letter_code
_entity_poly.pdbx_strand_id
1 'polypeptide(L)'
;MREAIHFSQMRIAFDLRPKSFLPRLHLSPECFLSVLLLLFALPTLSPAQSQPATPHPTPPHPVAAQAAPRPNLLLIYSIDVEGGQATLFVAPSGASLLVDTGWPGNNGRDALRIQAAMQDAGIKRIDHVLITHFHTDHVGGVTELAKRVPIGEFLDHGENREDSEITRHDFAAYLKVTQGKKRRIVHPGDTISIPGLGITVLTADGEHISSMPGVNATPNAYCGAEQKWADDPSENARSIGVVITFGKFRLLDLGDLTGAKEIALVCPVNPIGAVDLYMVTHHGMNLSNSRALVDAIHPRVAIMNNGAHKAGSPEAWQTVHSSPGLEDLWQLHTAEDSDAAHNSPSDLIANPAGTAADGAWLKVAASADGSLSVTNSRTGQTKQYPHK
;
A
#
# COMPACT_ATOMS: atom_id res chain seq x y z
N MET A 1 -23.17 -53.98 -5.02
CA MET A 1 -21.71 -54.25 -5.17
C MET A 1 -21.03 -53.00 -4.62
N ARG A 2 -20.33 -53.18 -3.45
CA ARG A 2 -19.58 -52.11 -2.77
C ARG A 2 -18.11 -52.32 -3.15
N GLU A 3 -17.51 -51.34 -3.81
CA GLU A 3 -16.04 -51.30 -3.94
C GLU A 3 -15.51 -50.21 -2.97
N ALA A 4 -14.66 -50.73 -2.07
CA ALA A 4 -13.93 -49.91 -1.09
C ALA A 4 -12.60 -49.51 -1.71
N ILE A 5 -12.33 -48.19 -1.76
CA ILE A 5 -11.03 -47.63 -2.17
C ILE A 5 -10.15 -47.48 -0.91
N HIS A 6 -9.05 -48.23 -0.88
CA HIS A 6 -8.00 -48.13 0.16
C HIS A 6 -7.18 -46.85 0.01
N PHE A 7 -7.18 -45.99 1.02
CA PHE A 7 -6.16 -44.95 1.15
C PHE A 7 -4.93 -45.50 1.89
N SER A 8 -3.82 -45.54 1.14
CA SER A 8 -2.50 -45.88 1.69
C SER A 8 -1.91 -44.63 2.36
N GLN A 9 -1.73 -44.70 3.66
CA GLN A 9 -1.03 -43.65 4.45
C GLN A 9 0.48 -43.79 4.24
N MET A 10 1.10 -42.82 3.59
CA MET A 10 2.56 -42.72 3.51
C MET A 10 3.04 -41.86 4.70
N ARG A 11 3.59 -42.51 5.70
CA ARG A 11 4.28 -41.87 6.85
C ARG A 11 5.70 -41.52 6.43
N ILE A 12 5.99 -40.21 6.33
CA ILE A 12 7.38 -39.72 6.20
C ILE A 12 7.87 -39.42 7.63
N ALA A 13 8.86 -40.21 8.08
CA ALA A 13 9.54 -39.99 9.34
C ALA A 13 10.66 -38.96 9.15
N PHE A 14 10.60 -37.83 9.82
CA PHE A 14 11.71 -36.89 9.93
C PHE A 14 12.63 -37.27 11.10
N ASP A 15 13.88 -37.63 10.78
CA ASP A 15 14.94 -37.87 11.76
C ASP A 15 15.59 -36.52 12.16
N LEU A 16 15.25 -36.01 13.32
CA LEU A 16 15.82 -34.81 13.92
C LEU A 16 17.00 -35.17 14.81
N ARG A 17 18.23 -35.14 14.29
CA ARG A 17 19.45 -35.11 15.11
C ARG A 17 20.17 -33.78 14.95
N PRO A 18 20.48 -33.07 16.04
CA PRO A 18 21.22 -31.81 15.95
C PRO A 18 22.72 -32.10 15.75
N LYS A 19 23.29 -31.59 14.65
CA LYS A 19 24.74 -31.50 14.46
C LYS A 19 25.24 -30.20 15.08
N SER A 20 25.88 -30.34 16.25
CA SER A 20 26.66 -29.27 16.87
C SER A 20 27.99 -29.08 16.10
N PHE A 21 28.17 -27.93 15.45
CA PHE A 21 29.46 -27.46 14.97
C PHE A 21 29.84 -26.22 15.78
N LEU A 22 30.79 -26.38 16.70
CA LEU A 22 31.50 -25.27 17.32
C LEU A 22 32.89 -25.18 16.68
N PRO A 23 33.29 -24.04 16.12
CA PRO A 23 34.68 -23.79 15.77
C PRO A 23 35.45 -23.36 17.04
N ARG A 24 36.50 -24.12 17.38
CA ARG A 24 37.49 -23.75 18.42
C ARG A 24 38.36 -22.60 17.90
N LEU A 25 38.28 -21.45 18.54
CA LEU A 25 39.29 -20.41 18.40
C LEU A 25 40.53 -20.78 19.20
N HIS A 26 41.65 -20.97 18.52
CA HIS A 26 42.98 -21.00 19.10
C HIS A 26 43.46 -19.57 19.36
N LEU A 27 43.56 -19.18 20.61
CA LEU A 27 44.29 -18.00 21.05
C LEU A 27 45.71 -18.41 21.38
N SER A 28 46.71 -17.90 20.68
CA SER A 28 48.13 -17.97 21.05
C SER A 28 48.47 -16.80 21.98
N PRO A 29 49.22 -17.05 23.03
CA PRO A 29 49.67 -16.02 23.94
C PRO A 29 51.07 -15.53 23.53
N GLU A 30 51.25 -14.31 23.09
CA GLU A 30 52.49 -13.53 23.19
C GLU A 30 52.24 -12.07 22.73
N CYS A 31 52.27 -11.15 23.69
CA CYS A 31 52.96 -9.89 23.65
C CYS A 31 52.70 -9.09 24.91
N PHE A 32 53.62 -9.26 25.85
CA PHE A 32 53.77 -8.44 27.06
C PHE A 32 54.72 -7.27 26.76
N LEU A 33 54.46 -6.15 27.38
CA LEU A 33 55.33 -5.08 27.80
C LEU A 33 55.82 -4.05 26.78
N SER A 34 55.34 -2.83 26.89
CA SER A 34 56.18 -1.64 26.98
C SER A 34 55.34 -0.45 27.49
N VAL A 35 55.44 -0.20 28.80
CA VAL A 35 55.01 1.04 29.44
C VAL A 35 56.17 2.03 29.37
N LEU A 36 56.06 3.09 28.57
CA LEU A 36 57.01 4.19 28.51
C LEU A 36 56.44 5.39 29.27
N LEU A 37 57.06 5.67 30.46
CA LEU A 37 56.80 6.88 31.22
C LEU A 37 57.36 8.11 30.50
N LEU A 38 56.47 9.03 30.09
CA LEU A 38 56.85 10.38 29.66
C LEU A 38 56.44 11.36 30.75
N LEU A 39 57.44 11.86 31.46
CA LEU A 39 57.34 13.02 32.37
C LEU A 39 57.22 14.31 31.55
N PHE A 40 56.06 14.96 31.62
CA PHE A 40 55.85 16.28 31.05
C PHE A 40 56.09 17.35 32.14
N ALA A 41 57.05 18.24 31.87
CA ALA A 41 57.30 19.46 32.63
C ALA A 41 56.14 20.44 32.36
N LEU A 42 55.57 20.97 33.45
CA LEU A 42 54.55 22.04 33.43
C LEU A 42 55.22 23.40 33.20
N PRO A 43 54.79 24.18 32.20
CA PRO A 43 55.19 25.58 32.13
C PRO A 43 54.31 26.42 33.07
N THR A 44 54.93 27.32 33.79
CA THR A 44 54.31 28.32 34.66
C THR A 44 53.49 29.33 33.87
N LEU A 45 52.20 29.41 34.17
CA LEU A 45 51.30 30.43 33.60
C LEU A 45 51.47 31.77 34.29
N SER A 46 51.86 32.79 33.53
CA SER A 46 51.72 34.19 33.91
C SER A 46 50.28 34.68 33.77
N PRO A 47 49.75 35.53 34.59
CA PRO A 47 48.39 36.02 34.47
C PRO A 47 48.25 36.96 33.25
N ALA A 48 47.47 36.59 32.28
CA ALA A 48 47.11 37.45 31.18
C ALA A 48 46.00 38.43 31.61
N GLN A 49 46.25 39.72 31.36
CA GLN A 49 45.27 40.78 31.54
C GLN A 49 44.07 40.60 30.64
N SER A 50 42.88 40.60 31.21
CA SER A 50 41.63 40.54 30.48
C SER A 50 41.33 41.85 29.76
N GLN A 51 41.38 41.86 28.43
CA GLN A 51 40.79 42.92 27.60
C GLN A 51 39.26 42.75 27.52
N PRO A 52 38.49 43.86 27.50
CA PRO A 52 37.04 43.76 27.35
C PRO A 52 36.69 43.23 25.93
N ALA A 53 35.84 42.18 25.88
CA ALA A 53 35.39 41.60 24.67
C ALA A 53 34.50 42.57 23.87
N THR A 54 34.87 42.87 22.66
CA THR A 54 33.99 43.52 21.69
C THR A 54 32.84 42.57 21.32
N PRO A 55 31.58 43.07 21.26
CA PRO A 55 30.45 42.21 20.86
C PRO A 55 30.62 41.75 19.42
N HIS A 56 30.76 40.44 19.22
CA HIS A 56 30.72 39.83 17.91
C HIS A 56 29.28 39.97 17.35
N PRO A 57 29.09 40.40 16.09
CA PRO A 57 27.78 40.39 15.45
C PRO A 57 27.27 38.95 15.40
N THR A 58 26.08 38.72 15.93
CA THR A 58 25.37 37.43 15.83
C THR A 58 25.20 37.09 14.37
N PRO A 59 25.61 35.88 13.89
CA PRO A 59 25.36 35.50 12.51
C PRO A 59 23.86 35.49 12.25
N PRO A 60 23.39 35.95 11.07
CA PRO A 60 21.99 35.92 10.74
C PRO A 60 21.49 34.49 10.82
N HIS A 61 20.36 34.30 11.53
CA HIS A 61 19.68 33.02 11.56
C HIS A 61 19.43 32.57 10.12
N PRO A 62 19.74 31.31 9.76
CA PRO A 62 19.40 30.83 8.42
C PRO A 62 17.89 30.98 8.25
N VAL A 63 17.49 31.83 7.31
CA VAL A 63 16.10 31.91 6.83
C VAL A 63 15.79 30.51 6.34
N ALA A 64 14.81 29.86 6.97
CA ALA A 64 14.35 28.54 6.53
C ALA A 64 14.05 28.63 5.04
N ALA A 65 14.80 27.87 4.23
CA ALA A 65 14.57 27.82 2.80
C ALA A 65 13.09 27.46 2.61
N GLN A 66 12.31 28.38 2.02
CA GLN A 66 10.93 28.08 1.64
C GLN A 66 10.98 26.86 0.72
N ALA A 67 10.31 25.80 1.13
CA ALA A 67 10.16 24.64 0.27
C ALA A 67 9.56 25.10 -1.07
N ALA A 68 10.13 24.62 -2.17
CA ALA A 68 9.60 24.91 -3.50
C ALA A 68 8.08 24.63 -3.52
N PRO A 69 7.26 25.50 -4.15
CA PRO A 69 5.82 25.28 -4.21
C PRO A 69 5.56 23.91 -4.83
N ARG A 70 4.80 23.06 -4.12
CA ARG A 70 4.40 21.75 -4.64
C ARG A 70 3.50 21.96 -5.86
N PRO A 71 3.62 21.14 -6.89
CA PRO A 71 2.67 21.18 -7.99
C PRO A 71 1.24 20.97 -7.46
N ASN A 72 0.26 21.64 -8.05
CA ASN A 72 -1.15 21.47 -7.67
C ASN A 72 -1.70 20.15 -8.23
N LEU A 73 -1.11 19.04 -7.80
CA LEU A 73 -1.38 17.68 -8.24
C LEU A 73 -1.63 16.78 -7.03
N LEU A 74 -2.55 15.86 -7.18
CA LEU A 74 -2.67 14.71 -6.30
C LEU A 74 -1.64 13.66 -6.78
N LEU A 75 -0.69 13.29 -5.92
CA LEU A 75 0.27 12.22 -6.19
C LEU A 75 -0.23 10.93 -5.57
N ILE A 76 -0.17 9.83 -6.34
CA ILE A 76 -0.60 8.51 -5.91
C ILE A 76 0.51 7.53 -6.26
N TYR A 77 0.96 6.74 -5.28
CA TYR A 77 1.99 5.73 -5.47
C TYR A 77 1.39 4.36 -5.20
N SER A 78 1.29 3.53 -6.24
CA SER A 78 1.07 2.10 -6.08
C SER A 78 2.43 1.46 -5.82
N ILE A 79 2.70 1.14 -4.55
CA ILE A 79 4.01 0.71 -4.06
C ILE A 79 4.09 -0.80 -4.18
N ASP A 80 5.18 -1.31 -4.76
CA ASP A 80 5.40 -2.74 -4.85
C ASP A 80 5.65 -3.33 -3.45
N VAL A 81 4.72 -4.18 -3.02
CA VAL A 81 4.80 -5.00 -1.81
C VAL A 81 4.62 -6.48 -2.12
N GLU A 82 4.92 -6.91 -3.36
CA GLU A 82 4.90 -8.32 -3.81
C GLU A 82 3.51 -8.97 -3.69
N GLY A 83 2.48 -8.28 -4.21
CA GLY A 83 1.10 -8.79 -4.25
C GLY A 83 0.33 -8.61 -2.95
N GLY A 84 0.70 -7.64 -2.15
CA GLY A 84 -0.13 -7.03 -1.12
C GLY A 84 -0.54 -5.62 -1.53
N GLN A 85 -1.03 -4.83 -0.58
CA GLN A 85 -1.39 -3.43 -0.85
C GLN A 85 -0.59 -2.46 0.00
N ALA A 86 -0.07 -1.41 -0.67
CA ALA A 86 0.40 -0.17 -0.05
C ALA A 86 0.23 0.96 -1.09
N THR A 87 -0.79 1.79 -0.92
CA THR A 87 -1.08 2.90 -1.83
C THR A 87 -0.98 4.22 -1.08
N LEU A 88 0.00 5.05 -1.44
CA LEU A 88 0.23 6.35 -0.80
C LEU A 88 -0.39 7.47 -1.65
N PHE A 89 -1.27 8.25 -1.04
CA PHE A 89 -1.88 9.46 -1.59
C PHE A 89 -1.28 10.68 -0.92
N VAL A 90 -0.82 11.65 -1.72
CA VAL A 90 -0.28 12.92 -1.23
C VAL A 90 -1.00 14.07 -1.92
N ALA A 91 -1.82 14.79 -1.16
CA ALA A 91 -2.54 15.96 -1.64
C ALA A 91 -1.59 17.13 -1.97
N PRO A 92 -2.02 18.12 -2.78
CA PRO A 92 -1.23 19.33 -3.03
C PRO A 92 -0.80 20.07 -1.75
N SER A 93 -1.61 19.99 -0.69
CA SER A 93 -1.29 20.52 0.64
C SER A 93 -0.11 19.83 1.33
N GLY A 94 0.27 18.63 0.85
CA GLY A 94 1.22 17.75 1.49
C GLY A 94 0.62 16.83 2.55
N ALA A 95 -0.67 16.95 2.83
CA ALA A 95 -1.38 15.98 3.68
C ALA A 95 -1.49 14.63 2.96
N SER A 96 -1.45 13.53 3.73
CA SER A 96 -1.26 12.20 3.16
C SER A 96 -2.17 11.14 3.78
N LEU A 97 -2.58 10.20 2.92
CA LEU A 97 -3.24 8.95 3.28
C LEU A 97 -2.40 7.80 2.75
N LEU A 98 -2.13 6.82 3.58
CA LEU A 98 -1.64 5.51 3.17
C LEU A 98 -2.76 4.50 3.33
N VAL A 99 -3.13 3.81 2.26
CA VAL A 99 -4.04 2.67 2.28
C VAL A 99 -3.18 1.41 2.31
N ASP A 100 -3.27 0.67 3.40
CA ASP A 100 -2.54 -0.54 3.75
C ASP A 100 -1.01 -0.39 3.83
N THR A 101 -0.33 -1.43 4.32
CA THR A 101 1.07 -1.36 4.71
C THR A 101 1.92 -2.53 4.20
N GLY A 102 1.32 -3.43 3.41
CA GLY A 102 1.99 -4.63 2.89
C GLY A 102 2.27 -5.69 3.95
N TRP A 103 3.24 -6.55 3.66
CA TRP A 103 3.62 -7.71 4.45
C TRP A 103 4.54 -7.36 5.62
N PRO A 104 4.51 -8.19 6.68
CA PRO A 104 5.50 -8.13 7.76
C PRO A 104 6.82 -8.80 7.33
N GLY A 105 7.87 -8.60 8.11
CA GLY A 105 9.13 -9.31 7.93
C GLY A 105 9.98 -8.76 6.77
N ASN A 106 10.68 -9.64 6.06
CA ASN A 106 11.59 -9.28 4.97
C ASN A 106 12.54 -8.12 5.31
N ASN A 107 13.03 -8.07 6.56
CA ASN A 107 13.86 -6.98 7.10
C ASN A 107 13.19 -5.58 7.00
N GLY A 108 11.85 -5.52 7.00
CA GLY A 108 11.10 -4.29 6.85
C GLY A 108 11.06 -3.75 5.42
N ARG A 109 11.17 -4.63 4.42
CA ARG A 109 11.16 -4.29 2.98
C ARG A 109 10.04 -3.33 2.61
N ASP A 110 8.80 -3.66 2.99
CA ASP A 110 7.63 -2.89 2.56
C ASP A 110 7.60 -1.52 3.25
N ALA A 111 7.94 -1.45 4.53
CA ALA A 111 8.10 -0.17 5.23
C ALA A 111 9.20 0.71 4.61
N LEU A 112 10.30 0.12 4.12
CA LEU A 112 11.36 0.85 3.41
C LEU A 112 10.90 1.34 2.04
N ARG A 113 10.14 0.54 1.30
CA ARG A 113 9.54 0.93 0.01
C ARG A 113 8.53 2.07 0.18
N ILE A 114 7.70 2.02 1.24
CA ILE A 114 6.80 3.11 1.61
C ILE A 114 7.60 4.39 1.94
N GLN A 115 8.68 4.29 2.71
CA GLN A 115 9.56 5.44 3.00
C GLN A 115 10.19 6.03 1.73
N ALA A 116 10.59 5.20 0.78
CA ALA A 116 11.13 5.67 -0.50
C ALA A 116 10.10 6.48 -1.30
N ALA A 117 8.84 6.01 -1.37
CA ALA A 117 7.75 6.74 -1.99
C ALA A 117 7.45 8.07 -1.25
N MET A 118 7.48 8.07 0.08
CA MET A 118 7.36 9.30 0.88
C MET A 118 8.48 10.31 0.58
N GLN A 119 9.73 9.83 0.41
CA GLN A 119 10.86 10.68 0.05
C GLN A 119 10.70 11.30 -1.34
N ASP A 120 10.28 10.52 -2.33
CA ASP A 120 9.96 11.02 -3.68
C ASP A 120 8.82 12.04 -3.64
N ALA A 121 7.80 11.81 -2.81
CA ALA A 121 6.70 12.75 -2.58
C ALA A 121 7.10 13.96 -1.73
N GLY A 122 8.28 13.98 -1.11
CA GLY A 122 8.77 15.06 -0.24
C GLY A 122 7.99 15.21 1.06
N ILE A 123 7.44 14.13 1.62
CA ILE A 123 6.75 14.11 2.93
C ILE A 123 7.57 13.36 3.97
N LYS A 124 7.40 13.71 5.25
CA LYS A 124 8.16 13.12 6.37
C LYS A 124 7.29 12.40 7.39
N ARG A 125 5.97 12.45 7.22
CA ARG A 125 4.98 11.79 8.06
C ARG A 125 3.82 11.32 7.20
N ILE A 126 3.04 10.40 7.73
CA ILE A 126 1.75 9.99 7.17
C ILE A 126 0.66 10.53 8.11
N ASP A 127 -0.30 11.29 7.57
CA ASP A 127 -1.35 11.87 8.39
C ASP A 127 -2.40 10.82 8.76
N HIS A 128 -2.78 9.97 7.81
CA HIS A 128 -3.73 8.88 8.03
C HIS A 128 -3.19 7.58 7.43
N VAL A 129 -3.28 6.50 8.19
CA VAL A 129 -3.13 5.12 7.71
C VAL A 129 -4.50 4.47 7.77
N LEU A 130 -5.02 4.05 6.63
CA LEU A 130 -6.25 3.28 6.50
C LEU A 130 -5.87 1.81 6.31
N ILE A 131 -6.28 0.94 7.21
CA ILE A 131 -6.20 -0.51 7.04
C ILE A 131 -7.54 -0.99 6.49
N THR A 132 -7.54 -1.52 5.28
CA THR A 132 -8.76 -1.95 4.60
C THR A 132 -9.38 -3.15 5.31
N HIS A 133 -8.56 -4.13 5.68
CA HIS A 133 -8.92 -5.32 6.44
C HIS A 133 -7.66 -5.95 7.07
N PHE A 134 -7.84 -7.01 7.87
CA PHE A 134 -6.75 -7.52 8.72
C PHE A 134 -5.99 -8.73 8.15
N HIS A 135 -5.96 -8.93 6.83
CA HIS A 135 -5.06 -9.90 6.22
C HIS A 135 -3.61 -9.41 6.24
N THR A 136 -2.70 -10.38 6.30
CA THR A 136 -1.26 -10.15 6.52
C THR A 136 -0.61 -9.24 5.48
N ASP A 137 -1.04 -9.31 4.23
CA ASP A 137 -0.51 -8.54 3.11
C ASP A 137 -1.08 -7.10 3.01
N HIS A 138 -1.93 -6.72 3.96
CA HIS A 138 -2.49 -5.38 4.14
C HIS A 138 -2.03 -4.75 5.44
N VAL A 139 -2.24 -5.42 6.58
CA VAL A 139 -1.93 -4.88 7.90
C VAL A 139 -0.53 -5.23 8.39
N GLY A 140 0.11 -6.25 7.80
CA GLY A 140 1.32 -6.86 8.37
C GLY A 140 2.51 -5.92 8.50
N GLY A 141 2.70 -5.01 7.54
CA GLY A 141 3.81 -4.04 7.54
C GLY A 141 3.70 -2.93 8.58
N VAL A 142 2.53 -2.77 9.23
CA VAL A 142 2.23 -1.63 10.13
C VAL A 142 3.22 -1.53 11.30
N THR A 143 3.65 -2.66 11.85
CA THR A 143 4.58 -2.70 12.98
C THR A 143 5.95 -2.12 12.62
N GLU A 144 6.47 -2.46 11.44
CA GLU A 144 7.76 -1.95 10.97
C GLU A 144 7.66 -0.50 10.49
N LEU A 145 6.55 -0.14 9.85
CA LEU A 145 6.28 1.23 9.40
C LEU A 145 6.20 2.20 10.58
N ALA A 146 5.43 1.86 11.62
CA ALA A 146 5.23 2.72 12.78
C ALA A 146 6.49 2.97 13.63
N LYS A 147 7.52 2.13 13.49
CA LYS A 147 8.86 2.36 14.08
C LYS A 147 9.68 3.38 13.29
N ARG A 148 9.37 3.58 12.01
CA ARG A 148 10.18 4.36 11.06
C ARG A 148 9.58 5.71 10.72
N VAL A 149 8.23 5.80 10.74
CA VAL A 149 7.47 6.93 10.21
C VAL A 149 6.50 7.43 11.27
N PRO A 150 6.45 8.76 11.54
CA PRO A 150 5.39 9.34 12.34
C PRO A 150 4.04 9.19 11.64
N ILE A 151 3.05 8.63 12.35
CA ILE A 151 1.68 8.42 11.87
C ILE A 151 0.73 9.24 12.73
N GLY A 152 -0.17 9.99 12.09
CA GLY A 152 -1.12 10.89 12.77
C GLY A 152 -2.34 10.16 13.31
N GLU A 153 -3.00 9.35 12.48
CA GLU A 153 -4.23 8.62 12.82
C GLU A 153 -4.27 7.29 12.09
N PHE A 154 -4.86 6.29 12.74
CA PHE A 154 -5.19 5.00 12.15
C PHE A 154 -6.69 4.90 11.93
N LEU A 155 -7.08 4.38 10.77
CA LEU A 155 -8.46 4.16 10.35
C LEU A 155 -8.63 2.68 10.03
N ASP A 156 -9.72 2.06 10.52
CA ASP A 156 -10.04 0.66 10.26
C ASP A 156 -11.55 0.40 10.43
N HIS A 157 -12.00 -0.83 10.15
CA HIS A 157 -13.41 -1.21 10.25
C HIS A 157 -13.84 -1.76 11.63
N GLY A 158 -12.93 -1.77 12.62
CA GLY A 158 -13.28 -2.19 14.01
C GLY A 158 -12.62 -3.50 14.42
N GLU A 159 -13.43 -4.55 14.62
CA GLU A 159 -12.96 -5.85 15.10
C GLU A 159 -12.65 -6.80 13.94
N ASN A 160 -11.63 -7.64 14.10
CA ASN A 160 -11.40 -8.77 13.18
C ASN A 160 -12.61 -9.72 13.22
N ARG A 161 -13.18 -10.00 12.06
CA ARG A 161 -14.36 -10.88 11.91
C ARG A 161 -14.00 -12.31 11.49
N GLU A 162 -12.77 -12.54 11.07
CA GLU A 162 -12.33 -13.86 10.63
C GLU A 162 -11.72 -14.66 11.78
N ASP A 163 -12.24 -15.89 11.99
CA ASP A 163 -11.75 -16.80 13.02
C ASP A 163 -10.58 -17.66 12.50
N SER A 164 -9.45 -17.01 12.16
CA SER A 164 -8.19 -17.66 11.85
C SER A 164 -7.10 -17.27 12.85
N GLU A 165 -6.11 -18.14 13.06
CA GLU A 165 -4.97 -17.84 13.94
C GLU A 165 -4.15 -16.66 13.39
N ILE A 166 -3.99 -16.62 12.07
CA ILE A 166 -3.20 -15.59 11.36
C ILE A 166 -3.84 -14.22 11.54
N THR A 167 -5.13 -14.07 11.21
CA THR A 167 -5.81 -12.77 11.31
C THR A 167 -5.93 -12.30 12.75
N ARG A 168 -6.13 -13.22 13.72
CA ARG A 168 -6.10 -12.86 15.16
C ARG A 168 -4.73 -12.35 15.60
N HIS A 169 -3.64 -12.98 15.12
CA HIS A 169 -2.26 -12.56 15.41
C HIS A 169 -2.00 -11.16 14.83
N ASP A 170 -2.35 -10.94 13.57
CA ASP A 170 -2.09 -9.69 12.86
C ASP A 170 -2.91 -8.53 13.41
N PHE A 171 -4.18 -8.78 13.74
CA PHE A 171 -5.04 -7.83 14.43
C PHE A 171 -4.48 -7.46 15.82
N ALA A 172 -4.03 -8.43 16.61
CA ALA A 172 -3.43 -8.17 17.91
C ALA A 172 -2.14 -7.33 17.79
N ALA A 173 -1.32 -7.58 16.76
CA ALA A 173 -0.13 -6.78 16.47
C ALA A 173 -0.51 -5.33 16.08
N TYR A 174 -1.54 -5.15 15.26
CA TYR A 174 -2.09 -3.85 14.90
C TYR A 174 -2.61 -3.08 16.13
N LEU A 175 -3.40 -3.72 16.99
CA LEU A 175 -3.91 -3.11 18.22
C LEU A 175 -2.78 -2.66 19.14
N LYS A 176 -1.69 -3.43 19.23
CA LYS A 176 -0.50 -3.05 19.99
C LYS A 176 0.18 -1.79 19.41
N VAL A 177 0.24 -1.66 18.09
CA VAL A 177 0.79 -0.47 17.42
C VAL A 177 -0.06 0.76 17.66
N THR A 178 -1.39 0.62 17.67
CA THR A 178 -2.33 1.72 17.82
C THR A 178 -2.61 2.12 19.27
N GLN A 179 -2.15 1.31 20.24
CA GLN A 179 -2.33 1.60 21.67
C GLN A 179 -1.78 2.98 22.04
N GLY A 180 -2.66 3.84 22.62
CA GLY A 180 -2.31 5.21 22.99
C GLY A 180 -2.15 6.20 21.82
N LYS A 181 -2.45 5.75 20.59
CA LYS A 181 -2.49 6.60 19.40
C LYS A 181 -3.93 6.88 18.97
N LYS A 182 -4.10 7.86 18.10
CA LYS A 182 -5.42 8.15 17.52
C LYS A 182 -5.82 7.03 16.58
N ARG A 183 -6.88 6.32 16.91
CA ARG A 183 -7.54 5.28 16.09
C ARG A 183 -9.01 5.60 15.95
N ARG A 184 -9.55 5.48 14.75
CA ARG A 184 -10.97 5.72 14.45
C ARG A 184 -11.53 4.58 13.62
N ILE A 185 -12.61 4.00 14.07
CA ILE A 185 -13.43 3.06 13.30
C ILE A 185 -14.23 3.88 12.28
N VAL A 186 -14.24 3.46 11.02
CA VAL A 186 -14.98 4.10 9.94
C VAL A 186 -16.13 3.23 9.46
N HIS A 187 -17.18 3.86 8.97
CA HIS A 187 -18.39 3.23 8.49
C HIS A 187 -18.73 3.74 7.08
N PRO A 188 -19.55 3.00 6.30
CA PRO A 188 -20.04 3.48 5.02
C PRO A 188 -20.72 4.86 5.14
N GLY A 189 -20.33 5.79 4.29
CA GLY A 189 -20.80 7.18 4.30
C GLY A 189 -19.90 8.14 5.09
N ASP A 190 -18.97 7.65 5.91
CA ASP A 190 -18.00 8.50 6.58
C ASP A 190 -17.06 9.19 5.59
N THR A 191 -16.50 10.32 6.02
CA THR A 191 -15.48 11.04 5.27
C THR A 191 -14.13 11.04 6.00
N ILE A 192 -13.05 10.99 5.22
CA ILE A 192 -11.69 11.15 5.72
C ILE A 192 -11.21 12.55 5.33
N SER A 193 -10.85 13.35 6.33
CA SER A 193 -10.51 14.76 6.13
C SER A 193 -9.06 14.94 5.69
N ILE A 194 -8.86 15.18 4.40
CA ILE A 194 -7.58 15.61 3.82
C ILE A 194 -7.82 16.91 3.04
N PRO A 195 -7.12 18.01 3.37
CA PRO A 195 -7.33 19.28 2.69
C PRO A 195 -7.14 19.20 1.17
N GLY A 196 -8.20 19.54 0.43
CA GLY A 196 -8.22 19.53 -1.04
C GLY A 196 -8.69 18.22 -1.67
N LEU A 197 -8.97 17.17 -0.89
CA LEU A 197 -9.54 15.92 -1.36
C LEU A 197 -10.93 15.68 -0.77
N GLY A 198 -11.82 15.10 -1.56
CA GLY A 198 -13.03 14.44 -1.06
C GLY A 198 -12.76 12.94 -0.95
N ILE A 199 -12.89 12.38 0.26
CA ILE A 199 -12.71 10.94 0.48
C ILE A 199 -13.94 10.42 1.20
N THR A 200 -14.68 9.52 0.56
CA THR A 200 -15.88 8.89 1.10
C THR A 200 -15.67 7.40 1.24
N VAL A 201 -16.00 6.85 2.41
CA VAL A 201 -16.02 5.42 2.67
C VAL A 201 -17.27 4.83 2.03
N LEU A 202 -17.07 3.85 1.14
CA LEU A 202 -18.13 3.16 0.40
C LEU A 202 -18.58 1.88 1.08
N THR A 203 -17.59 1.12 1.59
CA THR A 203 -17.79 -0.17 2.26
C THR A 203 -16.97 -0.23 3.52
N ALA A 204 -17.43 -0.93 4.56
CA ALA A 204 -16.69 -1.27 5.77
C ALA A 204 -17.44 -2.34 6.54
N ASP A 205 -16.75 -3.28 7.19
CA ASP A 205 -17.31 -4.37 8.03
C ASP A 205 -18.48 -5.14 7.35
N GLY A 206 -18.40 -5.29 6.01
CA GLY A 206 -19.38 -6.01 5.20
C GLY A 206 -20.63 -5.20 4.82
N GLU A 207 -20.76 -3.98 5.29
CA GLU A 207 -21.81 -3.02 4.93
C GLU A 207 -21.37 -2.11 3.79
N HIS A 208 -22.32 -1.46 3.12
CA HIS A 208 -22.05 -0.55 2.01
C HIS A 208 -23.03 0.63 1.97
N ILE A 209 -22.65 1.70 1.27
CA ILE A 209 -23.55 2.83 1.01
C ILE A 209 -24.65 2.45 0.00
N SER A 210 -25.80 3.12 0.09
CA SER A 210 -26.86 3.06 -0.91
C SER A 210 -26.87 4.27 -1.86
N SER A 211 -26.21 5.34 -1.49
CA SER A 211 -26.10 6.58 -2.27
C SER A 211 -24.87 7.36 -1.88
N MET A 212 -24.35 8.16 -2.80
CA MET A 212 -23.20 9.05 -2.55
C MET A 212 -23.61 10.52 -2.82
N PRO A 213 -23.26 11.47 -1.94
CA PRO A 213 -23.56 12.88 -2.14
C PRO A 213 -22.98 13.39 -3.47
N GLY A 214 -23.80 14.11 -4.25
CA GLY A 214 -23.40 14.71 -5.52
C GLY A 214 -23.26 13.75 -6.69
N VAL A 215 -23.58 12.45 -6.53
CA VAL A 215 -23.63 11.47 -7.60
C VAL A 215 -25.09 11.10 -7.86
N ASN A 216 -25.52 11.27 -9.11
CA ASN A 216 -26.80 10.74 -9.56
C ASN A 216 -26.65 9.24 -9.80
N ALA A 217 -27.14 8.45 -8.87
CA ALA A 217 -27.14 7.00 -9.00
C ALA A 217 -27.96 6.57 -10.22
N THR A 218 -27.40 5.69 -11.03
CA THR A 218 -28.03 5.22 -12.28
C THR A 218 -28.27 3.71 -12.23
N PRO A 219 -29.35 3.20 -12.85
CA PRO A 219 -29.52 1.75 -13.00
C PRO A 219 -28.27 1.12 -13.63
N ASN A 220 -27.81 0.04 -13.04
CA ASN A 220 -26.65 -0.69 -13.54
C ASN A 220 -27.09 -1.78 -14.53
N ALA A 221 -26.80 -1.57 -15.81
CA ALA A 221 -27.18 -2.48 -16.88
C ALA A 221 -26.43 -3.82 -16.84
N TYR A 222 -25.36 -3.91 -16.08
CA TYR A 222 -24.52 -5.11 -15.98
C TYR A 222 -24.94 -6.05 -14.84
N CYS A 223 -25.95 -5.67 -14.04
CA CYS A 223 -26.50 -6.55 -12.99
C CYS A 223 -27.19 -7.77 -13.59
N GLY A 224 -26.95 -8.96 -13.04
CA GLY A 224 -27.58 -10.22 -13.45
C GLY A 224 -26.94 -10.89 -14.68
N ALA A 225 -25.92 -10.29 -15.30
CA ALA A 225 -25.17 -10.90 -16.41
C ALA A 225 -24.08 -11.87 -15.93
N GLU A 226 -23.94 -12.05 -14.63
CA GLU A 226 -22.80 -12.72 -14.02
C GLU A 226 -23.09 -14.09 -13.43
N GLN A 227 -22.01 -14.87 -13.30
CA GLN A 227 -21.96 -16.05 -12.46
C GLN A 227 -22.30 -15.66 -11.01
N LYS A 228 -23.05 -16.51 -10.32
CA LYS A 228 -23.35 -16.30 -8.91
C LYS A 228 -22.06 -16.40 -8.08
N TRP A 229 -21.69 -15.32 -7.45
CA TRP A 229 -20.56 -15.28 -6.51
C TRP A 229 -20.94 -15.91 -5.17
N ALA A 230 -20.02 -16.66 -4.58
CA ALA A 230 -20.20 -17.21 -3.25
C ALA A 230 -20.13 -16.09 -2.20
N ASP A 231 -20.89 -16.24 -1.11
CA ASP A 231 -20.70 -15.39 0.07
C ASP A 231 -19.35 -15.71 0.71
N ASP A 232 -18.68 -14.66 1.18
CA ASP A 232 -17.34 -14.76 1.77
C ASP A 232 -17.40 -14.32 3.25
N PRO A 233 -17.13 -15.23 4.19
CA PRO A 233 -17.11 -14.90 5.62
C PRO A 233 -15.80 -14.27 6.09
N SER A 234 -14.77 -14.20 5.21
CA SER A 234 -13.43 -13.72 5.57
C SER A 234 -13.37 -12.19 5.73
N GLU A 235 -12.19 -11.72 6.14
CA GLU A 235 -11.85 -10.30 6.24
C GLU A 235 -11.94 -9.58 4.89
N ASN A 236 -11.74 -10.26 3.75
CA ASN A 236 -11.88 -9.64 2.42
C ASN A 236 -13.27 -9.00 2.24
N ALA A 237 -14.34 -9.69 2.63
CA ALA A 237 -15.70 -9.16 2.56
C ALA A 237 -15.96 -7.98 3.54
N ARG A 238 -15.01 -7.68 4.42
CA ARG A 238 -15.04 -6.58 5.40
C ARG A 238 -14.27 -5.36 4.93
N SER A 239 -13.58 -5.45 3.79
CA SER A 239 -12.70 -4.40 3.26
C SER A 239 -13.35 -3.03 3.26
N ILE A 240 -12.61 -2.05 3.77
CA ILE A 240 -12.96 -0.65 3.60
C ILE A 240 -12.66 -0.26 2.16
N GLY A 241 -13.71 0.10 1.43
CA GLY A 241 -13.59 0.70 0.11
C GLY A 241 -13.78 2.21 0.18
N VAL A 242 -13.01 2.94 -0.61
CA VAL A 242 -13.10 4.40 -0.69
C VAL A 242 -13.19 4.89 -2.13
N VAL A 243 -13.94 5.98 -2.32
CA VAL A 243 -13.80 6.83 -3.50
C VAL A 243 -13.04 8.09 -3.09
N ILE A 244 -12.03 8.45 -3.87
CA ILE A 244 -11.23 9.66 -3.67
C ILE A 244 -11.48 10.60 -4.85
N THR A 245 -11.78 11.87 -4.55
CA THR A 245 -12.03 12.91 -5.56
C THR A 245 -11.06 14.08 -5.38
N PHE A 246 -10.58 14.60 -6.51
CA PHE A 246 -9.78 15.81 -6.58
C PHE A 246 -10.27 16.66 -7.75
N GLY A 247 -11.13 17.64 -7.47
CA GLY A 247 -11.86 18.35 -8.51
C GLY A 247 -12.73 17.40 -9.33
N LYS A 248 -12.45 17.26 -10.63
CA LYS A 248 -13.14 16.29 -11.51
C LYS A 248 -12.53 14.88 -11.48
N PHE A 249 -11.27 14.76 -11.06
CA PHE A 249 -10.61 13.45 -10.97
C PHE A 249 -11.27 12.56 -9.90
N ARG A 250 -11.48 11.30 -10.24
CA ARG A 250 -12.12 10.30 -9.37
C ARG A 250 -11.32 9.00 -9.40
N LEU A 251 -11.08 8.44 -8.21
CA LEU A 251 -10.42 7.16 -8.03
C LEU A 251 -11.28 6.25 -7.16
N LEU A 252 -11.28 4.96 -7.46
CA LEU A 252 -11.87 3.89 -6.65
C LEU A 252 -10.79 2.93 -6.15
N ASP A 253 -10.80 2.66 -4.84
CA ASP A 253 -10.00 1.63 -4.16
C ASP A 253 -10.92 0.88 -3.20
N LEU A 254 -11.09 -0.43 -3.38
CA LEU A 254 -11.99 -1.27 -2.59
C LEU A 254 -11.24 -2.31 -1.73
N GLY A 255 -9.90 -2.19 -1.63
CA GLY A 255 -9.08 -3.23 -0.98
C GLY A 255 -9.32 -4.59 -1.62
N ASP A 256 -9.64 -5.60 -0.81
CA ASP A 256 -9.90 -6.97 -1.28
C ASP A 256 -11.39 -7.35 -1.29
N LEU A 257 -12.26 -6.34 -1.44
CA LEU A 257 -13.71 -6.56 -1.44
C LEU A 257 -14.11 -7.65 -2.42
N THR A 258 -14.88 -8.66 -1.98
CA THR A 258 -15.22 -9.80 -2.81
C THR A 258 -16.37 -9.55 -3.76
N GLY A 259 -16.45 -10.30 -4.86
CA GLY A 259 -17.41 -10.09 -5.94
C GLY A 259 -18.87 -10.04 -5.50
N ALA A 260 -19.27 -10.85 -4.51
CA ALA A 260 -20.61 -10.77 -3.94
C ALA A 260 -20.90 -9.40 -3.30
N LYS A 261 -19.91 -8.82 -2.62
CA LYS A 261 -20.01 -7.49 -1.98
C LYS A 261 -19.90 -6.36 -3.00
N GLU A 262 -19.07 -6.53 -4.04
CA GLU A 262 -19.03 -5.61 -5.17
C GLU A 262 -20.39 -5.49 -5.85
N ILE A 263 -21.05 -6.62 -6.12
CA ILE A 263 -22.40 -6.65 -6.72
C ILE A 263 -23.41 -5.97 -5.79
N ALA A 264 -23.37 -6.27 -4.49
CA ALA A 264 -24.26 -5.64 -3.53
C ALA A 264 -24.11 -4.11 -3.48
N LEU A 265 -22.88 -3.61 -3.66
CA LEU A 265 -22.58 -2.17 -3.70
C LEU A 265 -23.15 -1.47 -4.95
N VAL A 266 -23.13 -2.15 -6.11
CA VAL A 266 -23.46 -1.48 -7.41
C VAL A 266 -24.74 -1.96 -8.05
N CYS A 267 -25.45 -2.91 -7.46
CA CYS A 267 -26.70 -3.44 -8.03
C CYS A 267 -27.91 -3.27 -7.08
N PRO A 268 -29.08 -2.94 -7.61
CA PRO A 268 -29.40 -2.73 -9.04
C PRO A 268 -29.02 -1.35 -9.58
N VAL A 269 -28.44 -0.50 -8.75
CA VAL A 269 -28.12 0.90 -9.04
C VAL A 269 -26.66 1.16 -8.66
N ASN A 270 -25.90 1.80 -9.56
CA ASN A 270 -24.52 2.19 -9.30
C ASN A 270 -24.50 3.56 -8.56
N PRO A 271 -24.13 3.62 -7.26
CA PRO A 271 -24.03 4.86 -6.51
C PRO A 271 -22.70 5.58 -6.72
N ILE A 272 -21.70 4.93 -7.36
CA ILE A 272 -20.33 5.43 -7.48
C ILE A 272 -20.20 6.33 -8.72
N GLY A 273 -20.81 5.94 -9.86
CA GLY A 273 -20.59 6.57 -11.17
C GLY A 273 -19.25 6.16 -11.80
N ALA A 274 -18.86 6.83 -12.87
CA ALA A 274 -17.60 6.58 -13.57
C ALA A 274 -16.39 7.08 -12.77
N VAL A 275 -15.22 6.43 -12.97
CA VAL A 275 -13.96 6.80 -12.34
C VAL A 275 -12.83 6.95 -13.37
N ASP A 276 -11.86 7.80 -13.10
CA ASP A 276 -10.69 7.99 -13.96
C ASP A 276 -9.62 6.92 -13.67
N LEU A 277 -9.47 6.52 -12.40
CA LEU A 277 -8.52 5.52 -11.97
C LEU A 277 -9.19 4.46 -11.09
N TYR A 278 -8.93 3.20 -11.40
CA TYR A 278 -9.35 2.06 -10.62
C TYR A 278 -8.14 1.31 -10.06
N MET A 279 -8.03 1.24 -8.73
CA MET A 279 -7.13 0.29 -8.09
C MET A 279 -7.81 -1.07 -8.17
N VAL A 280 -7.22 -1.98 -8.96
CA VAL A 280 -7.87 -3.28 -9.24
C VAL A 280 -8.06 -4.06 -7.96
N THR A 281 -9.30 -4.32 -7.61
CA THR A 281 -9.69 -4.96 -6.34
C THR A 281 -8.99 -6.31 -6.18
N HIS A 282 -8.54 -6.60 -4.95
CA HIS A 282 -7.99 -7.88 -4.56
C HIS A 282 -6.78 -8.28 -5.42
N HIS A 283 -5.94 -7.32 -5.75
CA HIS A 283 -4.72 -7.51 -6.56
C HIS A 283 -4.96 -8.18 -7.92
N GLY A 284 -6.22 -8.21 -8.40
CA GLY A 284 -6.62 -8.94 -9.59
C GLY A 284 -6.83 -10.45 -9.35
N MET A 285 -7.28 -10.86 -8.16
CA MET A 285 -7.74 -12.22 -7.93
C MET A 285 -9.13 -12.46 -8.53
N ASN A 286 -9.39 -13.72 -8.91
CA ASN A 286 -10.67 -14.17 -9.47
C ASN A 286 -11.82 -14.30 -8.43
N LEU A 287 -11.60 -13.88 -7.19
CA LEU A 287 -12.61 -13.76 -6.14
C LEU A 287 -13.30 -12.40 -6.13
N SER A 288 -12.85 -11.48 -6.97
CA SER A 288 -13.26 -10.09 -7.07
C SER A 288 -13.26 -9.63 -8.53
N ASN A 289 -13.48 -8.34 -8.78
CA ASN A 289 -13.54 -7.75 -10.12
C ASN A 289 -14.74 -8.22 -10.93
N SER A 290 -15.91 -8.17 -10.30
CA SER A 290 -17.17 -8.50 -10.95
C SER A 290 -17.43 -7.57 -12.16
N ARG A 291 -17.96 -8.11 -13.26
CA ARG A 291 -18.34 -7.29 -14.40
C ARG A 291 -19.38 -6.23 -14.04
N ALA A 292 -20.27 -6.55 -13.08
CA ALA A 292 -21.25 -5.60 -12.57
C ALA A 292 -20.58 -4.36 -11.97
N LEU A 293 -19.45 -4.51 -11.31
CA LEU A 293 -18.67 -3.37 -10.80
C LEU A 293 -17.84 -2.74 -11.92
N VAL A 294 -16.94 -3.53 -12.52
CA VAL A 294 -15.89 -3.02 -13.40
C VAL A 294 -16.48 -2.34 -14.64
N ASP A 295 -17.48 -2.94 -15.26
CA ASP A 295 -18.16 -2.35 -16.44
C ASP A 295 -19.03 -1.13 -16.05
N ALA A 296 -19.56 -1.05 -14.82
CA ALA A 296 -20.41 0.06 -14.40
C ALA A 296 -19.63 1.32 -13.98
N ILE A 297 -18.39 1.17 -13.51
CA ILE A 297 -17.54 2.30 -13.12
C ILE A 297 -16.74 2.87 -14.31
N HIS A 298 -16.74 2.22 -15.47
CA HIS A 298 -16.08 2.69 -16.70
C HIS A 298 -14.67 3.28 -16.45
N PRO A 299 -13.72 2.54 -15.85
CA PRO A 299 -12.41 3.10 -15.50
C PRO A 299 -11.65 3.48 -16.77
N ARG A 300 -10.98 4.64 -16.77
CA ARG A 300 -10.11 5.05 -17.88
C ARG A 300 -8.73 4.41 -17.78
N VAL A 301 -8.21 4.35 -16.57
CA VAL A 301 -6.93 3.70 -16.25
C VAL A 301 -7.16 2.77 -15.07
N ALA A 302 -6.56 1.59 -15.11
CA ALA A 302 -6.54 0.67 -14.00
C ALA A 302 -5.10 0.36 -13.58
N ILE A 303 -4.86 0.16 -12.28
CA ILE A 303 -3.58 -0.30 -11.73
C ILE A 303 -3.83 -1.56 -10.93
N MET A 304 -3.16 -2.64 -11.31
CA MET A 304 -3.20 -3.93 -10.62
C MET A 304 -1.95 -4.09 -9.77
N ASN A 305 -2.13 -4.14 -8.47
CA ASN A 305 -1.07 -4.28 -7.47
C ASN A 305 -0.74 -5.75 -7.16
N ASN A 306 -0.65 -6.57 -8.22
CA ASN A 306 -0.30 -7.98 -8.16
C ASN A 306 1.18 -8.20 -7.82
N GLY A 307 1.51 -9.37 -7.30
CA GLY A 307 2.87 -9.91 -7.23
C GLY A 307 3.19 -10.77 -8.45
N ALA A 308 4.44 -11.25 -8.54
CA ALA A 308 4.84 -12.18 -9.61
C ALA A 308 4.09 -13.53 -9.51
N HIS A 309 3.91 -14.05 -8.29
CA HIS A 309 3.26 -15.32 -8.00
C HIS A 309 2.04 -15.17 -7.08
N LYS A 310 1.45 -13.99 -7.02
CA LYS A 310 0.25 -13.74 -6.24
C LYS A 310 -0.70 -12.82 -7.02
N ALA A 311 -1.92 -13.29 -7.19
CA ALA A 311 -2.98 -12.57 -7.89
C ALA A 311 -2.69 -12.35 -9.41
N GLY A 312 -3.30 -11.34 -10.04
CA GLY A 312 -3.18 -11.17 -11.49
C GLY A 312 -3.77 -12.34 -12.27
N SER A 313 -4.91 -12.90 -11.81
CA SER A 313 -5.56 -14.04 -12.49
C SER A 313 -6.06 -13.67 -13.88
N PRO A 314 -6.04 -14.62 -14.83
CA PRO A 314 -6.52 -14.39 -16.20
C PRO A 314 -7.94 -13.82 -16.26
N GLU A 315 -8.85 -14.31 -15.42
CA GLU A 315 -10.27 -13.90 -15.41
C GLU A 315 -10.42 -12.44 -14.95
N ALA A 316 -9.72 -12.03 -13.87
CA ALA A 316 -9.76 -10.67 -13.38
C ALA A 316 -9.08 -9.72 -14.39
N TRP A 317 -7.91 -10.11 -14.92
CA TRP A 317 -7.23 -9.36 -15.96
C TRP A 317 -8.15 -9.13 -17.17
N GLN A 318 -8.77 -10.21 -17.68
CA GLN A 318 -9.67 -10.14 -18.84
C GLN A 318 -10.87 -9.23 -18.56
N THR A 319 -11.48 -9.33 -17.38
CA THR A 319 -12.63 -8.48 -16.99
C THR A 319 -12.24 -7.01 -17.00
N VAL A 320 -11.13 -6.66 -16.34
CA VAL A 320 -10.67 -5.28 -16.28
C VAL A 320 -10.24 -4.78 -17.65
N HIS A 321 -9.44 -5.58 -18.38
CA HIS A 321 -8.94 -5.21 -19.71
C HIS A 321 -10.03 -4.99 -20.75
N SER A 322 -11.14 -5.74 -20.67
CA SER A 322 -12.27 -5.59 -21.58
C SER A 322 -13.32 -4.57 -21.14
N SER A 323 -13.10 -3.88 -20.02
CA SER A 323 -14.03 -2.89 -19.48
C SER A 323 -14.25 -1.73 -20.46
N PRO A 324 -15.50 -1.29 -20.65
CA PRO A 324 -15.79 -0.15 -21.50
C PRO A 324 -15.03 1.11 -21.08
N GLY A 325 -14.34 1.73 -22.03
CA GLY A 325 -13.65 3.01 -21.81
C GLY A 325 -12.23 2.90 -21.25
N LEU A 326 -11.76 1.70 -20.91
CA LEU A 326 -10.38 1.50 -20.45
C LEU A 326 -9.38 1.88 -21.55
N GLU A 327 -8.41 2.72 -21.17
CA GLU A 327 -7.31 3.13 -22.03
C GLU A 327 -6.08 2.24 -21.77
N ASP A 328 -5.76 1.96 -20.49
CA ASP A 328 -4.67 1.06 -20.11
C ASP A 328 -4.92 0.37 -18.77
N LEU A 329 -4.42 -0.86 -18.69
CA LEU A 329 -4.24 -1.61 -17.45
C LEU A 329 -2.73 -1.68 -17.14
N TRP A 330 -2.31 -1.04 -16.05
CA TRP A 330 -0.95 -1.11 -15.52
C TRP A 330 -0.84 -2.23 -14.50
N GLN A 331 0.33 -2.88 -14.40
CA GLN A 331 0.59 -3.93 -13.41
C GLN A 331 1.85 -3.62 -12.60
N LEU A 332 1.88 -4.01 -11.32
CA LEU A 332 3.12 -3.95 -10.55
C LEU A 332 4.10 -5.05 -10.98
N HIS A 333 3.60 -6.24 -11.25
CA HIS A 333 4.41 -7.37 -11.74
C HIS A 333 3.81 -8.03 -12.98
N THR A 334 4.65 -8.68 -13.77
CA THR A 334 4.16 -9.77 -14.62
C THR A 334 3.57 -10.83 -13.70
N ALA A 335 2.33 -11.25 -13.94
CA ALA A 335 1.73 -12.39 -13.26
C ALA A 335 2.30 -13.66 -13.89
N GLU A 336 3.33 -14.25 -13.27
CA GLU A 336 4.06 -15.40 -13.82
C GLU A 336 3.26 -16.70 -13.78
N ASP A 337 2.25 -16.77 -12.93
CA ASP A 337 1.30 -17.88 -12.86
C ASP A 337 0.14 -17.74 -13.89
N SER A 338 0.11 -16.65 -14.64
CA SER A 338 -0.79 -16.38 -15.77
C SER A 338 -0.07 -16.59 -17.10
N ASP A 339 -0.83 -16.76 -18.19
CA ASP A 339 -0.25 -16.80 -19.52
C ASP A 339 0.10 -15.38 -20.04
N ALA A 340 0.88 -15.34 -21.12
CA ALA A 340 1.35 -14.07 -21.69
C ALA A 340 0.20 -13.21 -22.27
N ALA A 341 -0.94 -13.79 -22.62
CA ALA A 341 -2.08 -13.06 -23.18
C ALA A 341 -2.87 -12.30 -22.09
N HIS A 342 -2.72 -12.71 -20.82
CA HIS A 342 -3.34 -12.10 -19.67
C HIS A 342 -2.34 -11.31 -18.82
N ASN A 343 -1.37 -10.66 -19.48
CA ASN A 343 -0.48 -9.67 -18.91
C ASN A 343 -0.43 -8.44 -19.81
N SER A 344 -0.28 -7.29 -19.20
CA SER A 344 -0.11 -6.04 -19.93
C SER A 344 1.23 -6.01 -20.69
N PRO A 345 1.39 -5.18 -21.72
CA PRO A 345 2.69 -4.94 -22.35
C PRO A 345 3.76 -4.54 -21.32
N SER A 346 5.01 -4.95 -21.54
CA SER A 346 6.10 -4.80 -20.56
C SER A 346 6.42 -3.34 -20.16
N ASP A 347 6.08 -2.37 -20.99
CA ASP A 347 6.20 -0.94 -20.70
C ASP A 347 5.15 -0.45 -19.69
N LEU A 348 4.03 -1.16 -19.57
CA LEU A 348 2.98 -0.92 -18.57
C LEU A 348 3.16 -1.76 -17.29
N ILE A 349 4.26 -2.51 -17.16
CA ILE A 349 4.59 -3.31 -15.99
C ILE A 349 5.77 -2.68 -15.24
N ALA A 350 5.62 -2.44 -13.94
CA ALA A 350 6.69 -1.85 -13.13
C ALA A 350 7.87 -2.82 -12.96
N ASN A 351 7.59 -4.07 -12.59
CA ASN A 351 8.57 -5.13 -12.34
C ASN A 351 8.31 -6.32 -13.28
N PRO A 352 8.76 -6.26 -14.55
CA PRO A 352 8.54 -7.36 -15.49
C PRO A 352 9.38 -8.59 -15.13
N ALA A 353 8.90 -9.77 -15.55
CA ALA A 353 9.57 -11.06 -15.32
C ALA A 353 11.05 -11.02 -15.74
N GLY A 354 11.91 -11.68 -14.97
CA GLY A 354 13.34 -11.78 -15.24
C GLY A 354 14.13 -10.51 -14.90
N THR A 355 13.51 -9.46 -14.37
CA THR A 355 14.21 -8.31 -13.78
C THR A 355 14.46 -8.58 -12.29
N ALA A 356 15.55 -8.03 -11.74
CA ALA A 356 15.72 -8.04 -10.29
C ALA A 356 14.55 -7.25 -9.67
N ALA A 357 13.85 -7.82 -8.69
CA ALA A 357 12.79 -7.14 -7.97
C ALA A 357 13.41 -6.03 -7.11
N ASP A 358 13.51 -4.84 -7.66
CA ASP A 358 14.06 -3.65 -6.99
C ASP A 358 12.98 -2.80 -6.30
N GLY A 359 11.72 -3.23 -6.37
CA GLY A 359 10.58 -2.56 -5.75
C GLY A 359 10.12 -1.33 -6.51
N ALA A 360 10.14 -1.40 -7.84
CA ALA A 360 9.64 -0.31 -8.68
C ALA A 360 8.14 -0.10 -8.45
N TRP A 361 7.73 1.17 -8.32
CA TRP A 361 6.35 1.59 -8.14
C TRP A 361 5.78 2.25 -9.40
N LEU A 362 4.46 2.33 -9.45
CA LEU A 362 3.74 3.16 -10.40
C LEU A 362 3.30 4.45 -9.68
N LYS A 363 3.65 5.60 -10.27
CA LYS A 363 3.31 6.92 -9.74
C LYS A 363 2.28 7.59 -10.65
N VAL A 364 1.12 7.91 -10.09
CA VAL A 364 0.11 8.73 -10.76
C VAL A 364 0.22 10.17 -10.29
N ALA A 365 0.16 11.10 -11.23
CA ALA A 365 -0.01 12.53 -10.94
C ALA A 365 -1.34 12.96 -11.57
N ALA A 366 -2.33 13.26 -10.73
CA ALA A 366 -3.67 13.66 -11.15
C ALA A 366 -3.90 15.15 -10.97
N SER A 367 -4.59 15.75 -11.92
CA SER A 367 -4.99 17.17 -11.93
C SER A 367 -6.47 17.31 -11.56
N ALA A 368 -6.83 18.47 -11.01
CA ALA A 368 -8.21 18.75 -10.62
C ALA A 368 -9.19 18.85 -11.81
N ASP A 369 -8.69 18.95 -13.04
CA ASP A 369 -9.52 18.91 -14.26
C ASP A 369 -9.89 17.49 -14.71
N GLY A 370 -9.33 16.44 -14.08
CA GLY A 370 -9.56 15.04 -14.42
C GLY A 370 -8.47 14.43 -15.33
N SER A 371 -7.49 15.21 -15.75
CA SER A 371 -6.32 14.67 -16.45
C SER A 371 -5.39 13.95 -15.45
N LEU A 372 -4.68 12.92 -15.93
CA LEU A 372 -3.70 12.21 -15.11
C LEU A 372 -2.52 11.74 -15.97
N SER A 373 -1.44 11.41 -15.30
CA SER A 373 -0.30 10.71 -15.91
C SER A 373 0.14 9.56 -15.02
N VAL A 374 0.68 8.50 -15.63
CA VAL A 374 1.28 7.37 -14.93
C VAL A 374 2.75 7.28 -15.30
N THR A 375 3.62 7.27 -14.29
CA THR A 375 5.07 7.13 -14.44
C THR A 375 5.50 5.77 -13.86
N ASN A 376 6.20 5.00 -14.66
CA ASN A 376 6.88 3.78 -14.21
C ASN A 376 8.23 4.16 -13.61
N SER A 377 8.44 3.94 -12.30
CA SER A 377 9.67 4.36 -11.61
C SER A 377 10.92 3.61 -12.08
N ARG A 378 10.77 2.39 -12.60
CA ARG A 378 11.89 1.61 -13.16
C ARG A 378 12.48 2.24 -14.43
N THR A 379 11.62 2.72 -15.33
CA THR A 379 12.04 3.24 -16.65
C THR A 379 12.09 4.75 -16.70
N GLY A 380 11.41 5.44 -15.77
CA GLY A 380 11.17 6.88 -15.83
C GLY A 380 10.18 7.31 -16.93
N GLN A 381 9.63 6.36 -17.69
CA GLN A 381 8.64 6.68 -18.73
C GLN A 381 7.33 7.11 -18.11
N THR A 382 6.72 8.12 -18.72
CA THR A 382 5.44 8.70 -18.30
C THR A 382 4.44 8.69 -19.46
N LYS A 383 3.27 8.12 -19.24
CA LYS A 383 2.14 8.17 -20.17
C LYS A 383 1.09 9.17 -19.67
N GLN A 384 0.60 10.02 -20.57
CA GLN A 384 -0.39 11.06 -20.27
C GLN A 384 -1.78 10.63 -20.68
N TYR A 385 -2.78 10.97 -19.88
CA TYR A 385 -4.20 10.71 -20.11
C TYR A 385 -4.94 12.04 -19.94
N PRO A 386 -5.15 12.80 -21.03
CA PRO A 386 -5.86 14.08 -20.99
C PRO A 386 -7.31 13.84 -20.55
N HIS A 387 -7.92 14.84 -19.91
CA HIS A 387 -9.35 14.80 -19.58
C HIS A 387 -10.18 14.69 -20.87
N LYS A 388 -11.17 13.80 -20.87
CA LYS A 388 -12.12 13.59 -21.97
C LYS A 388 -13.40 14.40 -21.80
#